data_0d8c6ddf1058aea31e47e12b831c8cdd
#
_entry.id   0d8c6ddf1058aea31e47e12b831c8cdd
#
_cell.length_a   1.000
_cell.length_b   1.000
_cell.length_c   1.000
_cell.angle_alpha   90.00
_cell.angle_beta   90.00
_cell.angle_gamma   90.00
#
_symmetry.space_group_name_H-M   'P 1'
#
loop_
_entity.id
_entity.type
_entity.pdbx_description
1 polymer ?
#
loop_
_entity_poly.entity_id
_entity_poly.type
_entity_poly.pdbx_seq_one_letter_code
_entity_poly.pdbx_strand_id
1 'polypeptide(L)'
;MYWLVRGFRRWWRLHAIVYYLLIKAVVVKWKRRKMPSDPKAAAKIVVEQTRDWARGVVRILGLEIKVEGNGVLVPENGGLVISNHQSYLDILVHAAAGGMCFTPNSGIRKWFFFGWYVGLSNPVWIDRTSPAKAKKTLEEFRRVIGEGSALMLYPEGTTTRGDVPLLNFKSTAFEAVAGTDQAVTMFLTFYRKTDPRDADVQWYDHTGFAKHVWRVLGNGKTKVTLVPLPPMIPEAGASRKDLADQAHDRMQQAHTAYLQKMQ
;
A
#
# COMPACT_ATOMS: atom_id res chain seq x y z
N MET A 1 -29.56 -18.31 -5.43
CA MET A 1 -29.42 -16.91 -5.83
C MET A 1 -28.05 -16.32 -5.45
N TYR A 2 -27.58 -16.41 -4.21
CA TYR A 2 -26.28 -15.86 -3.77
C TYR A 2 -25.09 -16.33 -4.63
N TRP A 3 -24.94 -17.63 -4.87
CA TRP A 3 -23.82 -18.20 -5.64
C TRP A 3 -23.81 -17.77 -7.12
N LEU A 4 -24.99 -17.62 -7.73
CA LEU A 4 -25.13 -17.13 -9.11
C LEU A 4 -24.69 -15.66 -9.22
N VAL A 5 -25.15 -14.81 -8.30
CA VAL A 5 -24.74 -13.40 -8.22
C VAL A 5 -23.22 -13.27 -8.02
N ARG A 6 -22.66 -14.12 -7.16
CA ARG A 6 -21.23 -14.13 -6.89
C ARG A 6 -20.42 -14.60 -8.10
N GLY A 7 -20.91 -15.61 -8.82
CA GLY A 7 -20.30 -16.08 -10.07
C GLY A 7 -20.29 -14.99 -11.15
N PHE A 8 -21.45 -14.37 -11.40
CA PHE A 8 -21.57 -13.25 -12.32
C PHE A 8 -20.63 -12.09 -11.95
N ARG A 9 -20.59 -11.71 -10.65
CA ARG A 9 -19.74 -10.62 -10.15
C ARG A 9 -18.25 -10.88 -10.40
N ARG A 10 -17.76 -12.11 -10.23
CA ARG A 10 -16.38 -12.50 -10.53
C ARG A 10 -16.00 -12.22 -11.98
N TRP A 11 -16.80 -12.75 -12.89
CA TRP A 11 -16.54 -12.59 -14.31
C TRP A 11 -16.65 -11.13 -14.77
N TRP A 12 -17.71 -10.46 -14.34
CA TRP A 12 -17.89 -9.04 -14.65
C TRP A 12 -16.70 -8.19 -14.16
N ARG A 13 -16.33 -8.34 -12.88
CA ARG A 13 -15.22 -7.57 -12.30
C ARG A 13 -13.89 -7.89 -12.94
N LEU A 14 -13.60 -9.16 -13.24
CA LEU A 14 -12.39 -9.55 -13.92
C LEU A 14 -12.26 -8.80 -15.26
N HIS A 15 -13.30 -8.87 -16.10
CA HIS A 15 -13.30 -8.18 -17.39
C HIS A 15 -13.24 -6.66 -17.23
N ALA A 16 -14.03 -6.10 -16.31
CA ALA A 16 -14.04 -4.66 -16.03
C ALA A 16 -12.66 -4.15 -15.59
N ILE A 17 -11.98 -4.88 -14.69
CA ILE A 17 -10.64 -4.52 -14.23
C ILE A 17 -9.63 -4.61 -15.38
N VAL A 18 -9.61 -5.71 -16.12
CA VAL A 18 -8.67 -5.90 -17.24
C VAL A 18 -8.87 -4.80 -18.29
N TYR A 19 -10.10 -4.56 -18.73
CA TYR A 19 -10.41 -3.51 -19.70
C TYR A 19 -10.03 -2.11 -19.19
N TYR A 20 -10.39 -1.81 -17.94
CA TYR A 20 -10.05 -0.54 -17.31
C TYR A 20 -8.54 -0.32 -17.23
N LEU A 21 -7.79 -1.34 -16.80
CA LEU A 21 -6.34 -1.26 -16.68
C LEU A 21 -5.66 -1.11 -18.05
N LEU A 22 -6.15 -1.77 -19.09
CA LEU A 22 -5.64 -1.59 -20.46
C LEU A 22 -5.82 -0.16 -20.96
N ILE A 23 -7.01 0.44 -20.77
CA ILE A 23 -7.25 1.85 -21.11
C ILE A 23 -6.31 2.76 -20.32
N LYS A 24 -6.20 2.56 -19.00
CA LYS A 24 -5.33 3.39 -18.15
C LYS A 24 -3.86 3.25 -18.55
N ALA A 25 -3.41 2.08 -18.96
CA ALA A 25 -2.04 1.88 -19.45
C ALA A 25 -1.75 2.71 -20.72
N VAL A 26 -2.70 2.77 -21.65
CA VAL A 26 -2.58 3.64 -22.85
C VAL A 26 -2.48 5.10 -22.43
N VAL A 27 -3.37 5.56 -21.55
CA VAL A 27 -3.38 6.93 -21.02
C VAL A 27 -2.07 7.28 -20.32
N VAL A 28 -1.58 6.38 -19.45
CA VAL A 28 -0.29 6.55 -18.74
C VAL A 28 0.86 6.67 -19.74
N LYS A 29 0.94 5.78 -20.75
CA LYS A 29 1.98 5.83 -21.79
C LYS A 29 1.91 7.13 -22.61
N TRP A 30 0.71 7.58 -22.94
CA TRP A 30 0.53 8.84 -23.67
C TRP A 30 0.98 10.05 -22.83
N LYS A 31 0.57 10.14 -21.57
CA LYS A 31 0.98 11.20 -20.65
C LYS A 31 2.49 11.21 -20.41
N ARG A 32 3.14 10.03 -20.34
CA ARG A 32 4.60 9.92 -20.19
C ARG A 32 5.40 10.53 -21.34
N ARG A 33 4.85 10.63 -22.53
CA ARG A 33 5.51 11.33 -23.66
C ARG A 33 5.64 12.84 -23.43
N LYS A 34 4.85 13.37 -22.52
CA LYS A 34 4.81 14.80 -22.16
C LYS A 34 5.28 15.05 -20.72
N MET A 35 6.11 14.15 -20.19
CA MET A 35 6.63 14.31 -18.83
C MET A 35 7.60 15.48 -18.76
N PRO A 36 7.53 16.30 -17.70
CA PRO A 36 8.51 17.34 -17.47
C PRO A 36 9.89 16.74 -17.20
N SER A 37 10.94 17.49 -17.53
CA SER A 37 12.33 17.10 -17.23
C SER A 37 12.64 17.19 -15.75
N ASP A 38 11.90 17.97 -14.98
CA ASP A 38 12.06 18.06 -13.52
C ASP A 38 11.58 16.77 -12.85
N PRO A 39 12.46 16.06 -12.11
CA PRO A 39 12.14 14.80 -11.46
C PRO A 39 10.98 14.89 -10.45
N LYS A 40 10.87 15.99 -9.71
CA LYS A 40 9.79 16.18 -8.72
C LYS A 40 8.42 16.33 -9.41
N ALA A 41 8.35 17.14 -10.45
CA ALA A 41 7.13 17.30 -11.23
C ALA A 41 6.74 15.99 -11.93
N ALA A 42 7.72 15.25 -12.44
CA ALA A 42 7.48 13.94 -13.05
C ALA A 42 6.96 12.92 -12.02
N ALA A 43 7.56 12.85 -10.83
CA ALA A 43 7.12 11.98 -9.75
C ALA A 43 5.68 12.28 -9.32
N LYS A 44 5.31 13.56 -9.17
CA LYS A 44 3.95 13.99 -8.84
C LYS A 44 2.92 13.49 -9.85
N ILE A 45 3.21 13.61 -11.15
CA ILE A 45 2.33 13.12 -12.22
C ILE A 45 2.14 11.60 -12.13
N VAL A 46 3.22 10.82 -11.87
CA VAL A 46 3.14 9.37 -11.73
C VAL A 46 2.26 8.98 -10.53
N VAL A 47 2.45 9.65 -9.41
CA VAL A 47 1.69 9.44 -8.18
C VAL A 47 0.20 9.74 -8.40
N GLU A 48 -0.14 10.85 -9.05
CA GLU A 48 -1.53 11.20 -9.39
C GLU A 48 -2.16 10.19 -10.35
N GLN A 49 -1.42 9.74 -11.36
CA GLN A 49 -1.89 8.69 -12.27
C GLN A 49 -2.15 7.37 -11.53
N THR A 50 -1.25 7.00 -10.60
CA THR A 50 -1.40 5.81 -9.76
C THR A 50 -2.66 5.92 -8.91
N ARG A 51 -2.89 7.07 -8.28
CA ARG A 51 -4.11 7.34 -7.52
C ARG A 51 -5.38 7.21 -8.36
N ASP A 52 -5.37 7.76 -9.55
CA ASP A 52 -6.50 7.73 -10.48
C ASP A 52 -6.91 6.30 -10.86
N TRP A 53 -5.95 5.47 -11.29
CA TRP A 53 -6.30 4.11 -11.68
C TRP A 53 -6.64 3.24 -10.47
N ALA A 54 -5.99 3.45 -9.33
CA ALA A 54 -6.31 2.72 -8.11
C ALA A 54 -7.75 2.99 -7.65
N ARG A 55 -8.22 4.25 -7.70
CA ARG A 55 -9.61 4.61 -7.40
C ARG A 55 -10.62 3.87 -8.26
N GLY A 56 -10.33 3.70 -9.54
CA GLY A 56 -11.20 2.95 -10.44
C GLY A 56 -11.26 1.46 -10.07
N VAL A 57 -10.12 0.83 -9.80
CA VAL A 57 -10.07 -0.58 -9.39
C VAL A 57 -10.76 -0.79 -8.04
N VAL A 58 -10.51 0.07 -7.05
CA VAL A 58 -11.16 0.07 -5.73
C VAL A 58 -12.68 0.13 -5.88
N ARG A 59 -13.20 1.02 -6.75
CA ARG A 59 -14.63 1.14 -7.04
C ARG A 59 -15.20 -0.12 -7.70
N ILE A 60 -14.50 -0.68 -8.69
CA ILE A 60 -14.93 -1.93 -9.35
C ILE A 60 -14.97 -3.09 -8.35
N LEU A 61 -14.00 -3.17 -7.44
CA LEU A 61 -13.96 -4.19 -6.38
C LEU A 61 -15.02 -4.00 -5.30
N GLY A 62 -15.64 -2.81 -5.21
CA GLY A 62 -16.61 -2.49 -4.17
C GLY A 62 -15.97 -2.26 -2.81
N LEU A 63 -14.73 -1.73 -2.78
CA LEU A 63 -14.06 -1.33 -1.56
C LEU A 63 -14.50 0.10 -1.19
N GLU A 64 -15.10 0.26 -0.03
CA GLU A 64 -15.56 1.55 0.50
C GLU A 64 -14.55 2.08 1.51
N ILE A 65 -13.72 3.02 1.09
CA ILE A 65 -12.64 3.58 1.93
C ILE A 65 -13.21 4.72 2.77
N LYS A 66 -12.99 4.64 4.08
CA LYS A 66 -13.26 5.70 5.05
C LYS A 66 -11.97 6.03 5.81
N VAL A 67 -11.68 7.31 6.00
CA VAL A 67 -10.63 7.77 6.90
C VAL A 67 -11.28 8.16 8.22
N GLU A 68 -10.81 7.62 9.32
CA GLU A 68 -11.29 7.91 10.67
C GLU A 68 -10.21 8.62 11.48
N GLY A 69 -10.49 9.82 11.94
CA GLY A 69 -9.56 10.68 12.69
C GLY A 69 -9.07 11.86 11.87
N ASN A 70 -8.31 12.73 12.52
CA ASN A 70 -7.85 14.02 11.95
C ASN A 70 -6.38 14.01 11.55
N GLY A 71 -5.75 12.84 11.51
CA GLY A 71 -4.34 12.71 11.12
C GLY A 71 -4.14 12.75 9.60
N VAL A 72 -2.88 12.81 9.20
CA VAL A 72 -2.45 12.88 7.80
C VAL A 72 -2.13 11.47 7.30
N LEU A 73 -2.65 11.10 6.13
CA LEU A 73 -2.27 9.83 5.46
C LEU A 73 -1.01 9.99 4.60
N VAL A 74 -0.86 11.16 3.98
CA VAL A 74 0.26 11.46 3.08
C VAL A 74 0.82 12.83 3.45
N PRO A 75 2.08 12.91 3.86
CA PRO A 75 2.71 14.19 4.18
C PRO A 75 2.90 15.03 2.91
N GLU A 76 2.67 16.35 3.00
CA GLU A 76 2.76 17.26 1.85
C GLU A 76 4.17 17.34 1.25
N ASN A 77 5.19 17.27 2.09
CA ASN A 77 6.59 17.38 1.70
C ASN A 77 7.26 16.02 1.46
N GLY A 78 6.48 14.96 1.30
CA GLY A 78 7.02 13.61 1.22
C GLY A 78 7.48 13.06 2.56
N GLY A 79 8.19 11.93 2.52
CA GLY A 79 8.69 11.26 3.72
C GLY A 79 8.36 9.78 3.75
N LEU A 80 8.72 9.14 4.85
CA LEU A 80 8.38 7.74 5.09
C LEU A 80 6.94 7.62 5.57
N VAL A 81 6.17 6.77 4.91
CA VAL A 81 4.80 6.40 5.30
C VAL A 81 4.76 4.91 5.60
N ILE A 82 4.19 4.53 6.73
CA ILE A 82 4.07 3.12 7.12
C ILE A 82 2.63 2.76 7.50
N SER A 83 2.27 1.51 7.25
CA SER A 83 1.01 0.90 7.68
C SER A 83 1.21 -0.57 8.02
N ASN A 84 0.28 -1.15 8.77
CA ASN A 84 0.15 -2.59 8.86
C ASN A 84 -0.20 -3.19 7.49
N HIS A 85 0.05 -4.48 7.31
CA HIS A 85 -0.12 -5.14 6.01
C HIS A 85 -1.05 -6.36 6.13
N GLN A 86 -2.18 -6.31 5.43
CA GLN A 86 -3.18 -7.37 5.51
C GLN A 86 -3.44 -8.04 4.16
N SER A 87 -3.19 -7.31 3.05
CA SER A 87 -3.56 -7.80 1.72
C SER A 87 -2.73 -7.13 0.63
N TYR A 88 -2.61 -7.77 -0.52
CA TYR A 88 -2.17 -7.09 -1.75
C TYR A 88 -3.11 -5.94 -2.16
N LEU A 89 -4.34 -5.92 -1.64
CA LEU A 89 -5.28 -4.81 -1.84
C LEU A 89 -4.88 -3.54 -1.11
N ASP A 90 -4.03 -3.62 -0.07
CA ASP A 90 -3.55 -2.44 0.66
C ASP A 90 -2.90 -1.44 -0.30
N ILE A 91 -2.13 -1.92 -1.28
CA ILE A 91 -1.49 -1.07 -2.28
C ILE A 91 -2.54 -0.27 -3.06
N LEU A 92 -3.65 -0.91 -3.47
CA LEU A 92 -4.73 -0.26 -4.21
C LEU A 92 -5.49 0.74 -3.33
N VAL A 93 -5.77 0.35 -2.09
CA VAL A 93 -6.49 1.17 -1.11
C VAL A 93 -5.69 2.41 -0.76
N HIS A 94 -4.41 2.25 -0.44
CA HIS A 94 -3.54 3.35 -0.05
C HIS A 94 -3.24 4.27 -1.24
N ALA A 95 -3.04 3.73 -2.44
CA ALA A 95 -2.91 4.53 -3.65
C ALA A 95 -4.17 5.34 -3.94
N ALA A 96 -5.36 4.76 -3.74
CA ALA A 96 -6.63 5.45 -3.96
C ALA A 96 -6.91 6.55 -2.91
N ALA A 97 -6.49 6.34 -1.67
CA ALA A 97 -6.65 7.29 -0.57
C ALA A 97 -5.67 8.45 -0.67
N GLY A 98 -4.41 8.18 -1.06
CA GLY A 98 -3.36 9.18 -1.15
C GLY A 98 -2.32 8.87 -2.21
N GLY A 99 -1.59 9.88 -2.63
CA GLY A 99 -0.53 9.72 -3.61
C GLY A 99 0.77 9.29 -2.93
N MET A 100 1.21 8.05 -3.17
CA MET A 100 2.42 7.47 -2.57
C MET A 100 3.22 6.67 -3.60
N CYS A 101 4.52 6.63 -3.42
CA CYS A 101 5.41 5.70 -4.11
C CYS A 101 5.44 4.37 -3.35
N PHE A 102 5.15 3.26 -4.01
CA PHE A 102 5.11 1.94 -3.39
C PHE A 102 6.42 1.19 -3.55
N THR A 103 6.62 0.19 -2.69
CA THR A 103 7.87 -0.58 -2.59
C THR A 103 7.60 -2.09 -2.71
N PRO A 104 7.17 -2.56 -3.90
CA PRO A 104 6.90 -3.98 -4.12
C PRO A 104 8.19 -4.81 -4.12
N ASN A 105 8.06 -6.09 -3.76
CA ASN A 105 9.13 -7.06 -3.90
C ASN A 105 9.52 -7.24 -5.38
N SER A 106 10.81 -7.27 -5.68
CA SER A 106 11.34 -7.41 -7.05
C SER A 106 10.91 -8.69 -7.75
N GLY A 107 10.55 -9.73 -7.02
CA GLY A 107 9.99 -10.97 -7.57
C GLY A 107 8.69 -10.77 -8.35
N ILE A 108 7.89 -9.76 -7.97
CA ILE A 108 6.63 -9.43 -8.66
C ILE A 108 6.86 -8.96 -10.11
N ARG A 109 8.04 -8.43 -10.44
CA ARG A 109 8.41 -8.08 -11.83
C ARG A 109 8.22 -9.23 -12.82
N LYS A 110 8.41 -10.46 -12.36
CA LYS A 110 8.31 -11.68 -13.17
C LYS A 110 6.87 -12.13 -13.42
N TRP A 111 5.90 -11.55 -12.71
CA TRP A 111 4.50 -11.87 -12.89
C TRP A 111 4.00 -11.16 -14.16
N PHE A 112 3.66 -11.95 -15.18
CA PHE A 112 3.36 -11.49 -16.54
C PHE A 112 2.68 -10.11 -16.60
N PHE A 113 1.39 -10.02 -16.56
CA PHE A 113 0.65 -8.76 -16.65
C PHE A 113 0.86 -7.84 -15.44
N PHE A 114 0.91 -8.40 -14.24
CA PHE A 114 1.01 -7.66 -12.98
C PHE A 114 2.34 -6.91 -12.83
N GLY A 115 3.46 -7.58 -13.12
CA GLY A 115 4.79 -6.95 -12.99
C GLY A 115 4.95 -5.76 -13.93
N TRP A 116 4.46 -5.90 -15.16
CA TRP A 116 4.44 -4.81 -16.13
C TRP A 116 3.56 -3.65 -15.65
N TYR A 117 2.32 -3.95 -15.18
CA TYR A 117 1.38 -2.92 -14.76
C TYR A 117 1.86 -2.17 -13.51
N VAL A 118 2.37 -2.88 -12.51
CA VAL A 118 2.97 -2.26 -11.32
C VAL A 118 4.15 -1.36 -11.72
N GLY A 119 4.96 -1.77 -12.70
CA GLY A 119 6.03 -0.93 -13.26
C GLY A 119 5.56 0.42 -13.82
N LEU A 120 4.30 0.54 -14.21
CA LEU A 120 3.73 1.82 -14.66
C LEU A 120 3.54 2.83 -13.51
N SER A 121 3.53 2.41 -12.26
CA SER A 121 3.51 3.32 -11.10
C SER A 121 4.89 3.82 -10.68
N ASN A 122 5.94 3.44 -11.43
CA ASN A 122 7.33 3.75 -11.12
C ASN A 122 7.72 3.46 -9.65
N PRO A 123 7.49 2.23 -9.16
CA PRO A 123 7.72 1.88 -7.77
C PRO A 123 9.21 1.71 -7.49
N VAL A 124 9.61 1.81 -6.24
CA VAL A 124 10.92 1.38 -5.81
C VAL A 124 10.90 -0.12 -5.52
N TRP A 125 11.56 -0.90 -6.34
CA TRP A 125 11.59 -2.35 -6.20
C TRP A 125 12.53 -2.79 -5.07
N ILE A 126 11.99 -3.49 -4.07
CA ILE A 126 12.80 -4.06 -3.00
C ILE A 126 13.48 -5.33 -3.49
N ASP A 127 14.80 -5.31 -3.53
CA ASP A 127 15.63 -6.50 -3.81
C ASP A 127 16.60 -6.73 -2.65
N ARG A 128 16.42 -7.82 -1.93
CA ARG A 128 17.21 -8.22 -0.76
C ARG A 128 18.09 -9.44 -1.05
N THR A 129 18.29 -9.79 -2.32
CA THR A 129 19.02 -11.01 -2.70
C THR A 129 20.54 -10.88 -2.52
N SER A 130 21.06 -9.65 -2.34
CA SER A 130 22.45 -9.39 -1.99
C SER A 130 22.59 -8.06 -1.22
N PRO A 131 23.66 -7.88 -0.42
CA PRO A 131 23.94 -6.63 0.28
C PRO A 131 24.03 -5.42 -0.65
N ALA A 132 24.65 -5.58 -1.83
CA ALA A 132 24.77 -4.51 -2.82
C ALA A 132 23.40 -4.03 -3.34
N LYS A 133 22.48 -4.97 -3.60
CA LYS A 133 21.12 -4.65 -4.04
C LYS A 133 20.29 -4.01 -2.92
N ALA A 134 20.46 -4.47 -1.68
CA ALA A 134 19.84 -3.86 -0.53
C ALA A 134 20.30 -2.40 -0.34
N LYS A 135 21.59 -2.13 -0.50
CA LYS A 135 22.15 -0.77 -0.47
C LYS A 135 21.55 0.11 -1.58
N LYS A 136 21.47 -0.39 -2.81
CA LYS A 136 20.84 0.34 -3.92
C LYS A 136 19.37 0.64 -3.64
N THR A 137 18.63 -0.29 -3.06
CA THR A 137 17.23 -0.07 -2.66
C THR A 137 17.13 1.07 -1.65
N LEU A 138 18.03 1.14 -0.68
CA LEU A 138 18.08 2.22 0.31
C LEU A 138 18.41 3.58 -0.32
N GLU A 139 19.35 3.62 -1.26
CA GLU A 139 19.68 4.84 -2.00
C GLU A 139 18.45 5.37 -2.77
N GLU A 140 17.69 4.47 -3.40
CA GLU A 140 16.43 4.83 -4.06
C GLU A 140 15.37 5.33 -3.08
N PHE A 141 15.26 4.76 -1.87
CA PHE A 141 14.37 5.26 -0.84
C PHE A 141 14.71 6.71 -0.48
N ARG A 142 15.98 6.98 -0.19
CA ARG A 142 16.46 8.32 0.13
C ARG A 142 16.22 9.31 -1.02
N ARG A 143 16.43 8.88 -2.25
CA ARG A 143 16.16 9.70 -3.43
C ARG A 143 14.68 10.09 -3.51
N VAL A 144 13.77 9.11 -3.42
CA VAL A 144 12.32 9.34 -3.52
C VAL A 144 11.83 10.29 -2.42
N ILE A 145 12.32 10.10 -1.19
CA ILE A 145 11.99 10.97 -0.06
C ILE A 145 12.58 12.37 -0.28
N GLY A 146 13.83 12.47 -0.72
CA GLY A 146 14.50 13.76 -1.01
C GLY A 146 13.88 14.54 -2.17
N GLU A 147 13.22 13.86 -3.09
CA GLU A 147 12.42 14.48 -4.17
C GLU A 147 11.03 14.96 -3.68
N GLY A 148 10.72 14.82 -2.39
CA GLY A 148 9.46 15.27 -1.81
C GLY A 148 8.29 14.31 -2.04
N SER A 149 8.56 13.04 -2.38
CA SER A 149 7.54 12.01 -2.53
C SER A 149 7.35 11.21 -1.24
N ALA A 150 6.12 10.85 -0.95
CA ALA A 150 5.80 9.91 0.14
C ALA A 150 6.16 8.49 -0.27
N LEU A 151 7.03 7.83 0.49
CA LEU A 151 7.45 6.45 0.28
C LEU A 151 6.68 5.51 1.20
N MET A 152 5.85 4.64 0.65
CA MET A 152 5.04 3.69 1.41
C MET A 152 5.77 2.39 1.66
N LEU A 153 5.88 2.00 2.94
CA LEU A 153 6.45 0.73 3.38
C LEU A 153 5.50 0.00 4.34
N TYR A 154 5.59 -1.33 4.29
CA TYR A 154 4.93 -2.21 5.26
C TYR A 154 6.02 -2.87 6.13
N PRO A 155 6.28 -2.34 7.35
CA PRO A 155 7.43 -2.77 8.13
C PRO A 155 7.33 -4.20 8.67
N GLU A 156 6.13 -4.78 8.75
CA GLU A 156 5.93 -6.20 9.07
C GLU A 156 6.59 -7.13 8.04
N GLY A 157 6.65 -6.69 6.78
CA GLY A 157 7.31 -7.41 5.67
C GLY A 157 6.57 -8.65 5.17
N THR A 158 5.38 -8.92 5.71
CA THR A 158 4.41 -9.92 5.26
C THR A 158 3.01 -9.47 5.64
N THR A 159 1.99 -10.11 5.07
CA THR A 159 0.59 -9.85 5.38
C THR A 159 0.11 -10.65 6.59
N THR A 160 -0.82 -10.07 7.36
CA THR A 160 -1.43 -10.67 8.57
C THR A 160 -2.95 -10.64 8.49
N ARG A 161 -3.63 -11.29 9.44
CA ARG A 161 -5.10 -11.31 9.52
C ARG A 161 -5.71 -9.94 9.84
N GLY A 162 -4.97 -9.08 10.53
CA GLY A 162 -5.45 -7.77 10.93
C GLY A 162 -6.24 -7.71 12.24
N ASP A 163 -6.67 -8.84 12.78
CA ASP A 163 -7.31 -9.00 14.08
C ASP A 163 -6.37 -9.63 15.14
N VAL A 164 -5.11 -9.76 14.80
CA VAL A 164 -4.02 -10.27 15.65
C VAL A 164 -3.03 -9.13 15.91
N PRO A 165 -2.18 -9.23 16.97
CA PRO A 165 -1.12 -8.26 17.19
C PRO A 165 -0.24 -8.05 15.95
N LEU A 166 0.25 -6.83 15.78
CA LEU A 166 1.19 -6.51 14.70
C LEU A 166 2.48 -7.33 14.86
N LEU A 167 3.05 -7.75 13.75
CA LEU A 167 4.37 -8.38 13.77
C LEU A 167 5.46 -7.35 14.06
N ASN A 168 6.58 -7.82 14.61
CA ASN A 168 7.74 -6.97 14.87
C ASN A 168 8.19 -6.26 13.59
N PHE A 169 8.43 -4.96 13.68
CA PHE A 169 8.82 -4.15 12.53
C PHE A 169 10.28 -4.39 12.15
N LYS A 170 10.50 -4.55 10.86
CA LYS A 170 11.85 -4.67 10.29
C LYS A 170 12.53 -3.30 10.28
N SER A 171 13.58 -3.14 11.05
CA SER A 171 14.31 -1.87 11.18
C SER A 171 14.86 -1.32 9.86
N THR A 172 15.11 -2.19 8.87
CA THR A 172 15.56 -1.76 7.52
C THR A 172 14.57 -0.83 6.81
N ALA A 173 13.28 -0.84 7.20
CA ALA A 173 12.30 0.10 6.67
C ALA A 173 12.61 1.54 7.08
N PHE A 174 13.25 1.75 8.23
CA PHE A 174 13.53 3.06 8.83
C PHE A 174 14.90 3.61 8.49
N GLU A 175 15.75 2.83 7.82
CA GLU A 175 17.14 3.23 7.47
C GLU A 175 17.18 4.50 6.61
N ALA A 176 16.13 4.77 5.84
CA ALA A 176 16.08 5.94 4.97
C ALA A 176 15.91 7.26 5.74
N VAL A 177 15.34 7.20 6.95
CA VAL A 177 15.02 8.37 7.78
C VAL A 177 15.80 8.39 9.09
N ALA A 178 16.53 7.34 9.43
CA ALA A 178 17.39 7.31 10.61
C ALA A 178 18.47 8.39 10.53
N GLY A 179 18.62 9.15 11.61
CA GLY A 179 19.55 10.28 11.69
C GLY A 179 19.11 11.54 10.91
N THR A 180 17.85 11.60 10.49
CA THR A 180 17.26 12.80 9.86
C THR A 180 16.14 13.34 10.74
N ASP A 181 15.65 14.54 10.43
CA ASP A 181 14.46 15.17 11.04
C ASP A 181 13.15 14.84 10.30
N GLN A 182 13.21 13.95 9.33
CA GLN A 182 12.04 13.59 8.54
C GLN A 182 11.04 12.77 9.34
N ALA A 183 9.82 13.28 9.47
CA ALA A 183 8.75 12.61 10.17
C ALA A 183 8.34 11.28 9.48
N VAL A 184 8.07 10.27 10.30
CA VAL A 184 7.44 9.02 9.87
C VAL A 184 5.93 9.15 10.04
N THR A 185 5.21 9.15 8.93
CA THR A 185 3.75 9.14 8.92
C THR A 185 3.25 7.71 9.10
N MET A 186 2.30 7.52 10.00
CA MET A 186 1.77 6.21 10.37
C MET A 186 0.26 6.18 10.24
N PHE A 187 -0.29 5.10 9.74
CA PHE A 187 -1.73 4.82 9.82
C PHE A 187 -2.01 3.33 9.87
N LEU A 188 -3.20 2.99 10.37
CA LEU A 188 -3.67 1.62 10.40
C LEU A 188 -4.74 1.38 9.35
N THR A 189 -4.78 0.17 8.82
CA THR A 189 -5.75 -0.29 7.83
C THR A 189 -6.55 -1.43 8.41
N PHE A 190 -7.87 -1.37 8.27
CA PHE A 190 -8.79 -2.42 8.71
C PHE A 190 -9.79 -2.73 7.60
N TYR A 191 -10.05 -4.02 7.38
CA TYR A 191 -11.06 -4.51 6.44
C TYR A 191 -12.22 -5.14 7.17
N ARG A 192 -13.44 -4.81 6.75
CA ARG A 192 -14.66 -5.41 7.26
C ARG A 192 -15.59 -5.77 6.11
N LYS A 193 -15.81 -7.07 5.92
CA LYS A 193 -16.81 -7.54 4.96
C LYS A 193 -18.22 -7.21 5.43
N THR A 194 -19.12 -6.90 4.49
CA THR A 194 -20.51 -6.55 4.80
C THR A 194 -21.42 -7.78 4.78
N ASP A 195 -21.00 -8.85 4.14
CA ASP A 195 -21.68 -10.14 4.15
C ASP A 195 -20.74 -11.21 4.74
N PRO A 196 -21.13 -11.91 5.82
CA PRO A 196 -20.27 -12.92 6.46
C PRO A 196 -19.89 -14.09 5.52
N ARG A 197 -20.68 -14.31 4.45
CA ARG A 197 -20.42 -15.34 3.45
C ARG A 197 -19.34 -14.95 2.44
N ASP A 198 -18.93 -13.67 2.40
CA ASP A 198 -17.87 -13.21 1.52
C ASP A 198 -16.50 -13.74 1.99
N ALA A 199 -15.59 -13.89 1.04
CA ALA A 199 -14.21 -14.26 1.37
C ALA A 199 -13.50 -13.17 2.16
N ASP A 200 -12.60 -13.54 3.04
CA ASP A 200 -11.69 -12.57 3.67
C ASP A 200 -10.85 -11.91 2.58
N VAL A 201 -10.67 -10.61 2.69
CA VAL A 201 -9.80 -9.85 1.78
C VAL A 201 -8.35 -9.88 2.25
N GLN A 202 -8.14 -10.18 3.51
CA GLN A 202 -6.81 -10.41 4.08
C GLN A 202 -6.19 -11.65 3.44
N TRP A 203 -4.92 -11.53 3.07
CA TRP A 203 -4.18 -12.61 2.43
C TRP A 203 -3.02 -13.06 3.32
N TYR A 204 -3.35 -13.84 4.34
CA TYR A 204 -2.43 -14.30 5.38
C TYR A 204 -2.25 -15.83 5.39
N ASP A 205 -3.18 -16.54 4.77
CA ASP A 205 -3.12 -17.99 4.62
C ASP A 205 -2.24 -18.38 3.42
N HIS A 206 -1.86 -19.63 3.34
CA HIS A 206 -1.07 -20.14 2.20
C HIS A 206 -1.89 -20.33 0.91
N THR A 207 -3.07 -19.71 0.83
CA THR A 207 -3.88 -19.72 -0.40
C THR A 207 -3.10 -19.06 -1.53
N GLY A 208 -2.92 -19.76 -2.63
CA GLY A 208 -2.25 -19.20 -3.81
C GLY A 208 -2.93 -17.93 -4.31
N PHE A 209 -2.15 -16.95 -4.73
CA PHE A 209 -2.58 -15.61 -5.12
C PHE A 209 -3.80 -15.62 -6.07
N ALA A 210 -3.73 -16.35 -7.19
CA ALA A 210 -4.81 -16.39 -8.17
C ALA A 210 -6.13 -16.92 -7.59
N LYS A 211 -6.05 -17.95 -6.73
CA LYS A 211 -7.23 -18.52 -6.04
C LYS A 211 -7.84 -17.51 -5.07
N HIS A 212 -7.01 -16.76 -4.34
CA HIS A 212 -7.49 -15.72 -3.42
C HIS A 212 -8.15 -14.57 -4.18
N VAL A 213 -7.50 -14.04 -5.22
CA VAL A 213 -8.07 -13.02 -6.10
C VAL A 213 -9.43 -13.45 -6.63
N TRP A 214 -9.54 -14.68 -7.14
CA TRP A 214 -10.81 -15.22 -7.65
C TRP A 214 -11.92 -15.26 -6.61
N ARG A 215 -11.58 -15.57 -5.35
CA ARG A 215 -12.54 -15.53 -4.23
C ARG A 215 -13.01 -14.12 -3.97
N VAL A 216 -12.08 -13.17 -3.86
CA VAL A 216 -12.34 -11.76 -3.53
C VAL A 216 -13.14 -11.05 -4.64
N LEU A 217 -12.89 -11.36 -5.91
CA LEU A 217 -13.70 -10.84 -7.03
C LEU A 217 -15.21 -11.12 -6.89
N GLY A 218 -15.58 -12.17 -6.17
CA GLY A 218 -16.98 -12.52 -5.90
C GLY A 218 -17.63 -11.76 -4.75
N ASN A 219 -16.87 -11.07 -3.92
CA ASN A 219 -17.36 -10.42 -2.71
C ASN A 219 -18.40 -9.33 -3.00
N GLY A 220 -19.22 -9.00 -2.01
CA GLY A 220 -20.06 -7.81 -1.99
C GLY A 220 -19.22 -6.53 -1.80
N LYS A 221 -19.75 -5.65 -1.00
CA LYS A 221 -19.02 -4.48 -0.54
C LYS A 221 -18.10 -4.86 0.62
N THR A 222 -16.92 -4.25 0.66
CA THR A 222 -16.00 -4.37 1.78
C THR A 222 -15.70 -2.98 2.30
N LYS A 223 -15.95 -2.74 3.57
CA LYS A 223 -15.57 -1.48 4.24
C LYS A 223 -14.08 -1.52 4.56
N VAL A 224 -13.41 -0.43 4.25
CA VAL A 224 -11.99 -0.25 4.56
C VAL A 224 -11.85 1.00 5.40
N THR A 225 -11.31 0.86 6.60
CA THR A 225 -11.05 2.01 7.47
C THR A 225 -9.57 2.28 7.54
N LEU A 226 -9.18 3.51 7.24
CA LEU A 226 -7.83 4.02 7.43
C LEU A 226 -7.82 4.92 8.65
N VAL A 227 -6.98 4.61 9.63
CA VAL A 227 -6.87 5.35 10.89
C VAL A 227 -5.49 6.00 10.95
N PRO A 228 -5.36 7.27 10.55
CA PRO A 228 -4.10 7.99 10.66
C PRO A 228 -3.74 8.23 12.13
N LEU A 229 -2.46 8.11 12.42
CA LEU A 229 -1.87 8.36 13.74
C LEU A 229 -1.04 9.65 13.71
N PRO A 230 -0.77 10.25 14.87
CA PRO A 230 0.18 11.35 14.94
C PRO A 230 1.54 10.94 14.37
N PRO A 231 2.17 11.75 13.50
CA PRO A 231 3.46 11.44 12.93
C PRO A 231 4.52 11.30 14.02
N MET A 232 5.51 10.46 13.78
CA MET A 232 6.66 10.29 14.65
C MET A 232 7.83 11.08 14.09
N ILE A 233 8.34 12.02 14.86
CA ILE A 233 9.56 12.77 14.52
C ILE A 233 10.73 12.01 15.14
N PRO A 234 11.73 11.58 14.35
CA PRO A 234 12.93 10.94 14.89
C PRO A 234 13.66 11.85 15.88
N GLU A 235 14.06 11.31 17.01
CA GLU A 235 14.93 12.02 17.94
C GLU A 235 16.36 12.10 17.36
N ALA A 236 17.09 13.15 17.73
CA ALA A 236 18.47 13.30 17.29
C ALA A 236 19.31 12.09 17.70
N GLY A 237 19.96 11.45 16.74
CA GLY A 237 20.77 10.25 16.96
C GLY A 237 20.00 8.93 17.09
N ALA A 238 18.67 8.94 16.96
CA ALA A 238 17.89 7.71 16.99
C ALA A 238 18.33 6.74 15.87
N SER A 239 18.62 5.51 16.27
CA SER A 239 18.95 4.45 15.32
C SER A 239 17.71 3.97 14.59
N ARG A 240 17.90 3.32 13.43
CA ARG A 240 16.79 2.65 12.71
C ARG A 240 16.02 1.63 13.57
N LYS A 241 16.69 1.03 14.57
CA LYS A 241 16.07 0.07 15.47
C LYS A 241 15.17 0.77 16.46
N ASP A 242 15.64 1.86 17.06
CA ASP A 242 14.84 2.66 17.99
C ASP A 242 13.57 3.19 17.31
N LEU A 243 13.70 3.64 16.05
CA LEU A 243 12.56 4.10 15.26
C LEU A 243 11.57 2.97 14.95
N ALA A 244 12.08 1.76 14.65
CA ALA A 244 11.22 0.61 14.40
C ALA A 244 10.44 0.20 15.65
N ASP A 245 11.11 0.14 16.80
CA ASP A 245 10.52 -0.24 18.07
C ASP A 245 9.49 0.82 18.51
N GLN A 246 9.81 2.11 18.47
CA GLN A 246 8.88 3.20 18.79
C GLN A 246 7.66 3.22 17.89
N ALA A 247 7.85 3.04 16.57
CA ALA A 247 6.74 3.01 15.62
C ALA A 247 5.85 1.78 15.85
N HIS A 248 6.44 0.62 16.10
CA HIS A 248 5.71 -0.60 16.43
C HIS A 248 4.84 -0.40 17.66
N ASP A 249 5.40 0.09 18.77
CA ASP A 249 4.67 0.27 20.03
C ASP A 249 3.49 1.23 19.88
N ARG A 250 3.69 2.38 19.19
CA ARG A 250 2.62 3.35 18.91
C ARG A 250 1.51 2.74 18.06
N MET A 251 1.89 2.03 17.00
CA MET A 251 0.92 1.41 16.10
C MET A 251 0.22 0.23 16.77
N GLN A 252 0.92 -0.59 17.55
CA GLN A 252 0.33 -1.70 18.29
C GLN A 252 -0.68 -1.22 19.34
N GLN A 253 -0.36 -0.17 20.08
CA GLN A 253 -1.27 0.42 21.04
C GLN A 253 -2.56 0.95 20.36
N ALA A 254 -2.41 1.70 19.27
CA ALA A 254 -3.54 2.20 18.51
C ALA A 254 -4.37 1.07 17.85
N HIS A 255 -3.70 0.03 17.35
CA HIS A 255 -4.33 -1.15 16.77
C HIS A 255 -5.20 -1.88 17.80
N THR A 256 -4.65 -2.14 18.99
CA THR A 256 -5.39 -2.79 20.08
C THR A 256 -6.60 -1.97 20.50
N ALA A 257 -6.43 -0.65 20.69
CA ALA A 257 -7.53 0.24 21.06
C ALA A 257 -8.63 0.28 19.99
N TYR A 258 -8.26 0.27 18.70
CA TYR A 258 -9.23 0.25 17.62
C TYR A 258 -10.01 -1.07 17.58
N LEU A 259 -9.36 -2.23 17.73
CA LEU A 259 -10.03 -3.53 17.77
C LEU A 259 -11.01 -3.64 18.94
N GLN A 260 -10.66 -3.11 20.12
CA GLN A 260 -11.57 -3.06 21.27
C GLN A 260 -12.83 -2.21 20.99
N LYS A 261 -12.68 -1.10 20.30
CA LYS A 261 -13.81 -0.23 19.89
C LYS A 261 -14.75 -0.90 18.86
N MET A 262 -14.23 -1.88 18.11
CA MET A 262 -15.01 -2.58 17.07
C MET A 262 -15.81 -3.78 17.59
N GLN A 263 -15.52 -4.27 18.79
CA GLN A 263 -16.26 -5.33 19.48
C GLN A 263 -17.54 -4.79 20.08
#